data_dc836bb16a3418bfff26423fcef72864
#
_entry.id   dc836bb16a3418bfff26423fcef72864
#
_cell.length_a   1.000
_cell.length_b   1.000
_cell.length_c   1.000
_cell.angle_alpha   90.00
_cell.angle_beta   90.00
_cell.angle_gamma   90.00
#
_symmetry.space_group_name_H-M   'P 1'
#
loop_
_entity.id
_entity.type
_entity.pdbx_description
1 polymer ?
#
loop_
_entity_poly.entity_id
_entity_poly.type
_entity_poly.pdbx_seq_one_letter_code
_entity_poly.pdbx_strand_id
1 'polypeptide(L)'
;PWARLLDWLSWKYRVLFCVSAGNYMDAIDIGLSGPDYLALTDQEKVEHVLKCIQAQLSGRRILSPAESINAISVGATHSDSVENYHQGQRTDLLPNASLFSPAARLGHGFRRSVKPEILFPGGRQLYRTPALNSQSLYHLDGALGAPGQKVAWDSNQAGALSQTVHTRGTSNATALATRSAARIYEVLDALRSEHGEDIPQGLISVLI
;
A
#
# COMPACT_ATOMS: atom_id res chain seq x y z
N PRO A 1 -4.67 -21.73 -3.11
CA PRO A 1 -4.90 -22.08 -4.53
C PRO A 1 -4.45 -20.99 -5.49
N TRP A 2 -4.84 -19.71 -5.27
CA TRP A 2 -4.53 -18.60 -6.18
C TRP A 2 -3.04 -18.29 -6.29
N ALA A 3 -2.29 -18.24 -5.19
CA ALA A 3 -0.84 -18.02 -5.24
C ALA A 3 -0.12 -19.08 -6.09
N ARG A 4 -0.48 -20.36 -5.93
CA ARG A 4 0.09 -21.44 -6.75
C ARG A 4 -0.23 -21.29 -8.24
N LEU A 5 -1.42 -20.80 -8.57
CA LEU A 5 -1.81 -20.53 -9.96
C LEU A 5 -0.94 -19.39 -10.53
N LEU A 6 -0.73 -18.30 -9.79
CA LEU A 6 0.14 -17.22 -10.21
C LEU A 6 1.59 -17.70 -10.37
N ASP A 7 2.10 -18.49 -9.43
CA ASP A 7 3.44 -19.07 -9.50
C ASP A 7 3.62 -19.93 -10.77
N TRP A 8 2.62 -20.75 -11.07
CA TRP A 8 2.64 -21.59 -12.28
C TRP A 8 2.54 -20.77 -13.57
N LEU A 9 1.66 -19.76 -13.62
CA LEU A 9 1.51 -18.87 -14.77
C LEU A 9 2.78 -18.06 -15.03
N SER A 10 3.36 -17.46 -13.98
CA SER A 10 4.64 -16.74 -14.08
C SER A 10 5.74 -17.61 -14.65
N TRP A 11 5.87 -18.84 -14.12
CA TRP A 11 6.89 -19.79 -14.58
C TRP A 11 6.66 -20.24 -16.02
N LYS A 12 5.41 -20.63 -16.35
CA LYS A 12 5.07 -21.22 -17.65
C LYS A 12 5.09 -20.20 -18.78
N TYR A 13 4.51 -19.02 -18.53
CA TYR A 13 4.31 -18.01 -19.58
C TYR A 13 5.29 -16.85 -19.49
N ARG A 14 6.17 -16.83 -18.50
CA ARG A 14 7.14 -15.75 -18.27
C ARG A 14 6.45 -14.39 -18.11
N VAL A 15 5.35 -14.35 -17.39
CA VAL A 15 4.56 -13.16 -17.10
C VAL A 15 4.88 -12.66 -15.69
N LEU A 16 5.14 -11.37 -15.57
CA LEU A 16 5.28 -10.69 -14.27
C LEU A 16 3.90 -10.35 -13.72
N PHE A 17 3.63 -10.77 -12.50
CA PHE A 17 2.46 -10.35 -11.72
C PHE A 17 2.89 -9.42 -10.61
N CYS A 18 2.32 -8.21 -10.58
CA CYS A 18 2.37 -7.33 -9.42
C CYS A 18 1.09 -7.51 -8.61
N VAL A 19 1.22 -7.88 -7.34
CA VAL A 19 0.10 -8.24 -6.48
C VAL A 19 0.08 -7.34 -5.26
N SER A 20 -1.09 -6.80 -4.95
CA SER A 20 -1.31 -5.99 -3.75
C SER A 20 -1.12 -6.84 -2.48
N ALA A 21 -0.32 -6.36 -1.54
CA ALA A 21 -0.11 -7.04 -0.25
C ALA A 21 -1.39 -7.13 0.60
N GLY A 22 -2.37 -6.29 0.32
CA GLY A 22 -3.65 -6.22 1.00
C GLY A 22 -3.71 -5.16 2.09
N ASN A 23 -4.92 -4.76 2.44
CA ASN A 23 -5.19 -3.77 3.47
C ASN A 23 -5.76 -4.42 4.74
N TYR A 24 -5.35 -3.91 5.89
CA TYR A 24 -5.91 -4.23 7.19
C TYR A 24 -6.96 -3.18 7.53
N MET A 25 -8.23 -3.60 7.57
CA MET A 25 -9.37 -2.69 7.69
C MET A 25 -9.90 -2.56 9.11
N ASP A 26 -9.40 -3.38 10.05
CA ASP A 26 -9.82 -3.33 11.44
C ASP A 26 -9.19 -2.13 12.15
N ALA A 27 -9.78 -1.74 13.29
CA ALA A 27 -9.28 -0.65 14.10
C ALA A 27 -7.89 -0.96 14.69
N ILE A 28 -7.12 0.08 14.92
CA ILE A 28 -5.87 0.00 15.66
C ILE A 28 -6.15 0.40 17.11
N ASP A 29 -5.90 -0.50 18.02
CA ASP A 29 -5.90 -0.18 19.45
C ASP A 29 -4.58 0.50 19.81
N ILE A 30 -4.65 1.78 20.08
CA ILE A 30 -3.50 2.58 20.47
C ILE A 30 -3.23 2.47 21.98
N GLY A 31 -4.21 2.01 22.77
CA GLY A 31 -4.09 1.92 24.24
C GLY A 31 -4.04 3.27 24.96
N LEU A 32 -4.17 4.38 24.23
CA LEU A 32 -4.23 5.74 24.77
C LEU A 32 -5.52 6.41 24.36
N SER A 33 -6.03 7.29 25.22
CA SER A 33 -7.16 8.15 24.86
C SER A 33 -6.79 9.12 23.74
N GLY A 34 -7.79 9.66 23.03
CA GLY A 34 -7.55 10.65 21.99
C GLY A 34 -6.70 11.84 22.45
N PRO A 35 -7.04 12.52 23.55
CA PRO A 35 -6.24 13.61 24.11
C PRO A 35 -4.81 13.21 24.47
N ASP A 36 -4.62 12.06 25.13
CA ASP A 36 -3.28 11.59 25.53
C ASP A 36 -2.41 11.30 24.30
N TYR A 37 -2.98 10.65 23.30
CA TYR A 37 -2.28 10.39 22.03
C TYR A 37 -1.91 11.69 21.30
N LEU A 38 -2.82 12.65 21.24
CA LEU A 38 -2.59 13.94 20.56
C LEU A 38 -1.52 14.79 21.28
N ALA A 39 -1.34 14.61 22.60
CA ALA A 39 -0.31 15.30 23.37
C ALA A 39 1.12 14.79 23.11
N LEU A 40 1.28 13.61 22.52
CA LEU A 40 2.59 13.06 22.15
C LEU A 40 3.24 13.89 21.03
N THR A 41 4.55 13.96 21.02
CA THR A 41 5.33 14.45 19.89
C THR A 41 5.18 13.51 18.67
N ASP A 42 5.46 13.99 17.46
CA ASP A 42 5.34 13.16 16.26
C ASP A 42 6.23 11.91 16.32
N GLN A 43 7.43 12.01 16.89
CA GLN A 43 8.31 10.87 17.07
C GLN A 43 7.72 9.84 18.05
N GLU A 44 7.20 10.29 19.19
CA GLU A 44 6.56 9.40 20.17
C GLU A 44 5.32 8.72 19.58
N LYS A 45 4.50 9.45 18.77
CA LYS A 45 3.37 8.87 18.06
C LYS A 45 3.81 7.73 17.15
N VAL A 46 4.84 7.96 16.32
CA VAL A 46 5.38 6.95 15.42
C VAL A 46 5.85 5.71 16.18
N GLU A 47 6.68 5.87 17.19
CA GLU A 47 7.19 4.75 18.00
C GLU A 47 6.05 3.97 18.67
N HIS A 48 5.08 4.67 19.23
CA HIS A 48 3.94 4.07 19.90
C HIS A 48 3.07 3.26 18.92
N VAL A 49 2.72 3.84 17.77
CA VAL A 49 1.92 3.18 16.73
C VAL A 49 2.63 1.95 16.16
N LEU A 50 3.94 2.01 15.96
CA LEU A 50 4.71 0.85 15.49
C LEU A 50 4.64 -0.32 16.50
N LYS A 51 4.72 -0.04 17.81
CA LYS A 51 4.56 -1.06 18.86
C LYS A 51 3.15 -1.66 18.85
N CYS A 52 2.11 -0.84 18.67
CA CYS A 52 0.73 -1.31 18.56
C CYS A 52 0.52 -2.18 17.30
N ILE A 53 1.07 -1.78 16.16
CA ILE A 53 1.03 -2.58 14.93
C ILE A 53 1.77 -3.90 15.13
N GLN A 54 2.93 -3.90 15.78
CA GLN A 54 3.69 -5.10 16.09
C GLN A 54 2.88 -6.08 16.95
N ALA A 55 2.17 -5.60 17.95
CA ALA A 55 1.30 -6.42 18.78
C ALA A 55 0.14 -7.06 17.99
N GLN A 56 -0.30 -6.43 16.90
CA GLN A 56 -1.39 -6.89 16.02
C GLN A 56 -0.92 -7.71 14.81
N LEU A 57 0.36 -8.00 14.65
CA LEU A 57 0.90 -8.66 13.45
C LEU A 57 0.23 -9.99 13.10
N SER A 58 -0.24 -10.75 14.09
CA SER A 58 -0.95 -12.01 13.84
C SER A 58 -2.22 -11.85 12.98
N GLY A 59 -2.95 -10.74 13.17
CA GLY A 59 -4.14 -10.40 12.38
C GLY A 59 -3.83 -9.71 11.05
N ARG A 60 -2.60 -9.20 10.88
CA ARG A 60 -2.19 -8.41 9.72
C ARG A 60 -1.46 -9.21 8.63
N ARG A 61 -1.52 -10.53 8.69
CA ARG A 61 -0.81 -11.39 7.74
C ARG A 61 -1.23 -11.14 6.30
N ILE A 62 -0.28 -11.29 5.40
CA ILE A 62 -0.49 -11.31 3.96
C ILE A 62 -1.48 -12.41 3.61
N LEU A 63 -2.43 -12.09 2.72
CA LEU A 63 -3.45 -13.00 2.25
C LEU A 63 -3.21 -13.41 0.81
N SER A 64 -3.77 -14.57 0.44
CA SER A 64 -3.73 -15.07 -0.95
C SER A 64 -4.37 -14.04 -1.91
N PRO A 65 -3.71 -13.74 -3.03
CA PRO A 65 -2.54 -14.42 -3.62
C PRO A 65 -1.18 -13.76 -3.33
N ALA A 66 -1.09 -12.79 -2.43
CA ALA A 66 0.13 -12.01 -2.21
C ALA A 66 1.30 -12.82 -1.59
N GLU A 67 1.03 -14.03 -1.08
CA GLU A 67 2.05 -14.98 -0.62
C GLU A 67 2.76 -15.76 -1.75
N SER A 68 2.41 -15.51 -3.02
CA SER A 68 3.03 -16.12 -4.20
C SER A 68 4.55 -15.88 -4.22
N ILE A 69 5.34 -16.88 -4.67
CA ILE A 69 6.80 -16.78 -4.75
C ILE A 69 7.24 -16.03 -6.02
N ASN A 70 6.55 -16.31 -7.14
CA ASN A 70 6.93 -15.80 -8.46
C ASN A 70 6.20 -14.51 -8.84
N ALA A 71 5.41 -13.93 -7.95
CA ALA A 71 4.80 -12.62 -8.13
C ALA A 71 5.45 -11.60 -7.18
N ILE A 72 5.56 -10.36 -7.62
CA ILE A 72 5.99 -9.24 -6.78
C ILE A 72 4.81 -8.76 -5.95
N SER A 73 4.89 -8.92 -4.63
CA SER A 73 3.92 -8.32 -3.72
C SER A 73 4.29 -6.88 -3.42
N VAL A 74 3.34 -6.00 -3.58
CA VAL A 74 3.53 -4.56 -3.42
C VAL A 74 2.82 -4.07 -2.17
N GLY A 75 3.57 -3.54 -1.22
CA GLY A 75 3.06 -2.84 -0.05
C GLY A 75 2.93 -1.34 -0.32
N ALA A 76 2.24 -0.66 0.57
CA ALA A 76 2.02 0.79 0.50
C ALA A 76 2.92 1.52 1.48
N THR A 77 3.58 2.59 1.05
CA THR A 77 4.10 3.61 1.96
C THR A 77 2.99 4.59 2.35
N HIS A 78 3.14 5.18 3.54
CA HIS A 78 2.25 6.21 4.07
C HIS A 78 2.61 7.58 3.50
N SER A 79 2.51 7.70 2.17
CA SER A 79 2.91 8.91 1.45
C SER A 79 2.04 9.19 0.23
N ASP A 80 1.85 10.46 -0.06
CA ASP A 80 1.23 11.01 -1.27
C ASP A 80 1.76 12.43 -1.53
N SER A 81 1.34 13.04 -2.64
CA SER A 81 1.74 14.38 -3.04
C SER A 81 0.79 15.49 -2.55
N VAL A 82 -0.16 15.19 -1.67
CA VAL A 82 -1.10 16.20 -1.14
C VAL A 82 -0.41 16.98 -0.04
N GLU A 83 -0.18 18.26 -0.25
CA GLU A 83 0.46 19.14 0.73
C GLU A 83 -0.54 19.60 1.79
N ASN A 84 -1.69 20.12 1.37
CA ASN A 84 -2.69 20.70 2.25
C ASN A 84 -4.02 19.97 2.18
N TYR A 85 -4.55 19.59 3.32
CA TYR A 85 -5.88 19.00 3.44
C TYR A 85 -6.53 19.35 4.77
N HIS A 86 -7.86 19.33 4.81
CA HIS A 86 -8.60 19.53 6.03
C HIS A 86 -8.65 18.24 6.84
N GLN A 87 -7.98 18.22 7.99
CA GLN A 87 -7.90 17.04 8.85
C GLN A 87 -9.24 16.74 9.54
N GLY A 88 -9.96 17.75 10.04
CA GLY A 88 -11.20 17.58 10.78
C GLY A 88 -11.03 16.71 12.03
N GLN A 89 -11.93 15.75 12.22
CA GLN A 89 -11.87 14.76 13.32
C GLN A 89 -11.08 13.50 12.95
N ARG A 90 -10.09 13.64 12.07
CA ARG A 90 -9.21 12.55 11.62
C ARG A 90 -7.82 12.76 12.17
N THR A 91 -7.14 11.67 12.43
CA THR A 91 -5.78 11.66 12.96
C THR A 91 -4.87 10.92 12.00
N ASP A 92 -3.73 11.51 11.69
CA ASP A 92 -2.60 10.83 11.08
C ASP A 92 -1.84 10.08 12.16
N LEU A 93 -1.80 8.75 12.07
CA LEU A 93 -1.11 7.92 13.06
C LEU A 93 0.41 7.86 12.86
N LEU A 94 0.88 8.22 11.67
CA LEU A 94 2.32 8.24 11.33
C LEU A 94 2.72 9.59 10.73
N PRO A 95 2.54 10.69 11.48
CA PRO A 95 2.81 12.02 10.95
C PRO A 95 4.27 12.16 10.55
N ASN A 96 4.51 12.75 9.38
CA ASN A 96 5.84 13.04 8.84
C ASN A 96 6.78 11.82 8.70
N ALA A 97 6.25 10.60 8.74
CA ALA A 97 7.03 9.38 8.66
C ALA A 97 6.97 8.76 7.25
N SER A 98 8.14 8.56 6.63
CA SER A 98 8.28 7.83 5.37
C SER A 98 8.32 6.32 5.63
N LEU A 99 7.27 5.78 6.23
CA LEU A 99 7.14 4.38 6.61
C LEU A 99 6.06 3.68 5.78
N PHE A 100 5.89 2.38 6.02
CA PHE A 100 4.75 1.64 5.45
C PHE A 100 3.42 2.19 5.99
N SER A 101 2.37 2.06 5.20
CA SER A 101 1.02 2.48 5.62
C SER A 101 0.56 1.68 6.84
N PRO A 102 0.02 2.33 7.89
CA PRO A 102 -0.50 1.64 9.06
C PRO A 102 -1.68 0.71 8.73
N ALA A 103 -2.31 0.88 7.57
CA ALA A 103 -3.33 -0.01 7.05
C ALA A 103 -2.77 -1.13 6.16
N ALA A 104 -1.46 -1.23 5.94
CA ALA A 104 -0.89 -2.30 5.13
C ALA A 104 -0.89 -3.65 5.87
N ARG A 105 -1.11 -4.72 5.12
CA ARG A 105 -0.82 -6.07 5.60
C ARG A 105 0.67 -6.35 5.46
N LEU A 106 1.21 -7.06 6.43
CA LEU A 106 2.63 -7.36 6.56
C LEU A 106 2.82 -8.81 6.96
N GLY A 107 3.96 -9.39 6.62
CA GLY A 107 4.31 -10.71 7.14
C GLY A 107 5.01 -11.59 6.11
N HIS A 108 5.11 -12.85 6.44
CA HIS A 108 5.77 -13.82 5.58
C HIS A 108 4.80 -14.39 4.54
N GLY A 109 5.31 -14.56 3.33
CA GLY A 109 4.66 -15.33 2.29
C GLY A 109 4.88 -16.84 2.45
N PHE A 110 4.76 -17.58 1.36
CA PHE A 110 4.93 -19.03 1.35
C PHE A 110 6.34 -19.42 1.82
N ARG A 111 6.40 -20.40 2.72
CA ARG A 111 7.66 -20.89 3.35
C ARG A 111 8.51 -19.78 3.99
N ARG A 112 7.89 -18.79 4.57
CA ARG A 112 8.53 -17.64 5.22
C ARG A 112 9.31 -16.72 4.27
N SER A 113 8.93 -16.70 2.97
CA SER A 113 9.46 -15.68 2.06
C SER A 113 9.14 -14.28 2.58
N VAL A 114 10.03 -13.34 2.35
CA VAL A 114 9.83 -11.93 2.76
C VAL A 114 8.79 -11.30 1.83
N LYS A 115 7.74 -10.76 2.42
CA LYS A 115 6.64 -10.09 1.72
C LYS A 115 6.17 -8.86 2.52
N PRO A 116 5.75 -7.78 1.87
CA PRO A 116 5.92 -7.51 0.43
C PRO A 116 7.38 -7.32 0.04
N GLU A 117 7.75 -7.57 -1.22
CA GLU A 117 9.11 -7.35 -1.70
C GLU A 117 9.44 -5.87 -1.86
N ILE A 118 8.46 -5.07 -2.28
CA ILE A 118 8.65 -3.65 -2.56
C ILE A 118 7.52 -2.81 -1.94
N LEU A 119 7.84 -1.54 -1.71
CA LEU A 119 6.88 -0.56 -1.24
C LEU A 119 6.78 0.58 -2.26
N PHE A 120 5.55 1.02 -2.55
CA PHE A 120 5.26 2.19 -3.38
C PHE A 120 4.29 3.13 -2.67
N PRO A 121 4.21 4.42 -3.06
CA PRO A 121 3.25 5.35 -2.47
C PRO A 121 1.81 4.82 -2.57
N GLY A 122 1.17 4.65 -1.43
CA GLY A 122 -0.21 4.16 -1.34
C GLY A 122 -1.23 5.21 -0.92
N GLY A 123 -0.76 6.40 -0.59
CA GLY A 123 -1.56 7.47 0.02
C GLY A 123 -1.55 7.41 1.55
N ARG A 124 -1.62 8.58 2.19
CA ARG A 124 -1.68 8.70 3.66
C ARG A 124 -3.06 8.27 4.15
N GLN A 125 -3.10 7.23 4.98
CA GLN A 125 -4.32 6.73 5.60
C GLN A 125 -4.57 7.45 6.91
N LEU A 126 -5.70 8.15 6.99
CA LEU A 126 -6.15 8.76 8.23
C LEU A 126 -7.10 7.84 9.00
N TYR A 127 -7.20 8.08 10.28
CA TYR A 127 -8.05 7.36 11.20
C TYR A 127 -8.99 8.32 11.92
N ARG A 128 -10.17 7.86 12.28
CA ARG A 128 -11.13 8.64 13.07
C ARG A 128 -10.62 8.73 14.49
N THR A 129 -10.48 9.95 14.99
CA THR A 129 -10.16 10.18 16.41
C THR A 129 -11.31 9.69 17.28
N PRO A 130 -11.05 8.88 18.31
CA PRO A 130 -12.09 8.44 19.23
C PRO A 130 -12.83 9.61 19.87
N ALA A 131 -14.15 9.56 19.88
CA ALA A 131 -14.99 10.66 20.41
C ALA A 131 -14.97 10.72 21.96
N LEU A 132 -14.77 9.58 22.63
CA LEU A 132 -14.75 9.49 24.07
C LEU A 132 -13.31 9.36 24.59
N ASN A 133 -12.99 10.09 25.64
CA ASN A 133 -11.67 10.08 26.27
C ASN A 133 -11.24 8.71 26.82
N SER A 134 -12.18 7.79 27.02
CA SER A 134 -11.92 6.43 27.48
C SER A 134 -11.68 5.43 26.34
N GLN A 135 -11.77 5.85 25.08
CA GLN A 135 -11.60 4.98 23.93
C GLN A 135 -10.20 5.11 23.34
N SER A 136 -9.62 3.96 22.97
CA SER A 136 -8.28 3.84 22.36
C SER A 136 -8.30 3.24 20.96
N LEU A 137 -9.49 2.87 20.43
CA LEU A 137 -9.66 2.25 19.13
C LEU A 137 -9.78 3.31 18.03
N TYR A 138 -8.80 3.35 17.16
CA TYR A 138 -8.77 4.23 16.00
C TYR A 138 -9.25 3.48 14.76
N HIS A 139 -10.45 3.83 14.29
CA HIS A 139 -11.06 3.27 13.10
C HIS A 139 -10.52 3.94 11.84
N LEU A 140 -10.27 3.14 10.82
CA LEU A 140 -9.83 3.63 9.52
C LEU A 140 -10.87 4.58 8.93
N ASP A 141 -10.42 5.74 8.44
CA ASP A 141 -11.30 6.69 7.75
C ASP A 141 -11.48 6.30 6.29
N GLY A 142 -12.71 6.00 5.91
CA GLY A 142 -13.11 5.65 4.54
C GLY A 142 -13.51 6.84 3.67
N ALA A 143 -13.33 8.09 4.15
CA ALA A 143 -13.71 9.25 3.36
C ALA A 143 -12.90 9.36 2.06
N LEU A 144 -13.55 9.74 0.97
CA LEU A 144 -12.95 9.88 -0.36
C LEU A 144 -12.30 11.26 -0.61
N GLY A 145 -12.22 12.09 0.44
CA GLY A 145 -11.49 13.36 0.42
C GLY A 145 -9.98 13.20 0.64
N ALA A 146 -9.21 14.25 0.41
CA ALA A 146 -7.76 14.29 0.69
C ALA A 146 -7.44 13.98 2.18
N PRO A 147 -6.23 13.46 2.49
CA PRO A 147 -5.12 13.11 1.60
C PRO A 147 -5.33 11.78 0.88
N GLY A 148 -4.39 11.41 0.03
CA GLY A 148 -4.38 10.16 -0.73
C GLY A 148 -4.05 10.38 -2.21
N GLN A 149 -4.05 9.33 -3.00
CA GLN A 149 -3.87 9.42 -4.44
C GLN A 149 -5.16 9.85 -5.12
N LYS A 150 -5.08 10.88 -5.95
CA LYS A 150 -6.20 11.36 -6.75
C LYS A 150 -6.45 10.41 -7.92
N VAL A 151 -7.66 9.87 -7.98
CA VAL A 151 -8.06 8.91 -9.01
C VAL A 151 -9.37 9.34 -9.67
N ALA A 152 -9.61 8.88 -10.89
CA ALA A 152 -10.89 9.04 -11.55
C ALA A 152 -11.99 8.30 -10.78
N TRP A 153 -13.17 8.86 -10.76
CA TRP A 153 -14.32 8.30 -10.07
C TRP A 153 -15.57 8.41 -10.92
N ASP A 154 -16.50 7.53 -10.65
CA ASP A 154 -17.82 7.57 -11.29
C ASP A 154 -18.58 8.84 -10.91
N SER A 155 -19.27 9.42 -11.87
CA SER A 155 -20.09 10.62 -11.68
C SER A 155 -21.56 10.23 -11.65
N ASN A 156 -22.31 10.84 -10.72
CA ASN A 156 -23.77 10.73 -10.69
C ASN A 156 -24.46 11.46 -11.86
N GLN A 157 -23.70 12.22 -12.67
CA GLN A 157 -24.20 12.91 -13.86
C GLN A 157 -23.79 12.14 -15.11
N ALA A 158 -24.77 11.70 -15.88
CA ALA A 158 -24.54 10.99 -17.15
C ALA A 158 -23.65 11.82 -18.07
N GLY A 159 -22.55 11.20 -18.54
CA GLY A 159 -21.58 11.82 -19.46
C GLY A 159 -20.53 12.73 -18.78
N ALA A 160 -20.57 12.95 -17.48
CA ALA A 160 -19.52 13.69 -16.78
C ALA A 160 -18.32 12.77 -16.48
N LEU A 161 -17.14 13.07 -17.05
CA LEU A 161 -15.91 12.28 -16.89
C LEU A 161 -14.86 12.98 -16.01
N SER A 162 -15.23 14.06 -15.32
CA SER A 162 -14.28 14.92 -14.59
C SER A 162 -14.24 14.66 -13.08
N GLN A 163 -15.10 13.75 -12.58
CA GLN A 163 -15.12 13.49 -11.14
C GLN A 163 -13.88 12.73 -10.69
N THR A 164 -13.30 13.20 -9.60
CA THR A 164 -12.12 12.57 -8.99
C THR A 164 -12.30 12.47 -7.49
N VAL A 165 -11.68 11.46 -6.90
CA VAL A 165 -11.63 11.25 -5.45
C VAL A 165 -10.20 10.93 -5.01
N HIS A 166 -9.98 10.89 -3.70
CA HIS A 166 -8.71 10.45 -3.13
C HIS A 166 -8.89 9.06 -2.51
N THR A 167 -8.06 8.12 -2.95
CA THR A 167 -8.04 6.74 -2.46
C THR A 167 -6.70 6.42 -1.79
N ARG A 168 -6.68 5.39 -0.97
CA ARG A 168 -5.49 4.93 -0.24
C ARG A 168 -5.45 3.42 -0.25
N GLY A 169 -4.24 2.88 -0.11
CA GLY A 169 -4.03 1.46 0.07
C GLY A 169 -3.01 0.83 -0.87
N THR A 170 -2.76 -0.42 -0.64
CA THR A 170 -1.80 -1.22 -1.39
C THR A 170 -2.19 -1.40 -2.87
N SER A 171 -3.48 -1.25 -3.22
CA SER A 171 -3.93 -1.27 -4.62
C SER A 171 -3.36 -0.10 -5.43
N ASN A 172 -3.34 1.12 -4.85
CA ASN A 172 -2.73 2.29 -5.48
C ASN A 172 -1.22 2.10 -5.68
N ALA A 173 -0.54 1.60 -4.64
CA ALA A 173 0.88 1.27 -4.69
C ALA A 173 1.17 0.24 -5.80
N THR A 174 0.35 -0.80 -5.91
CA THR A 174 0.48 -1.83 -6.94
C THR A 174 0.30 -1.29 -8.34
N ALA A 175 -0.65 -0.38 -8.56
CA ALA A 175 -0.85 0.26 -9.86
C ALA A 175 0.38 1.09 -10.28
N LEU A 176 0.99 1.82 -9.33
CA LEU A 176 2.23 2.57 -9.58
C LEU A 176 3.42 1.65 -9.86
N ALA A 177 3.57 0.57 -9.10
CA ALA A 177 4.61 -0.43 -9.32
C ALA A 177 4.46 -1.09 -10.70
N THR A 178 3.25 -1.50 -11.07
CA THR A 178 2.96 -2.08 -12.39
C THR A 178 3.29 -1.11 -13.53
N ARG A 179 2.94 0.17 -13.38
CA ARG A 179 3.32 1.21 -14.34
C ARG A 179 4.84 1.36 -14.45
N SER A 180 5.56 1.31 -13.34
CA SER A 180 7.02 1.40 -13.34
C SER A 180 7.65 0.18 -14.03
N ALA A 181 7.15 -1.02 -13.76
CA ALA A 181 7.58 -2.24 -14.41
C ALA A 181 7.36 -2.20 -15.93
N ALA A 182 6.18 -1.71 -16.38
CA ALA A 182 5.90 -1.55 -17.80
C ALA A 182 6.87 -0.57 -18.49
N ARG A 183 7.19 0.55 -17.83
CA ARG A 183 8.17 1.51 -18.36
C ARG A 183 9.59 0.96 -18.45
N ILE A 184 10.01 0.18 -17.45
CA ILE A 184 11.31 -0.50 -17.49
C ILE A 184 11.33 -1.47 -18.67
N TYR A 185 10.25 -2.24 -18.86
CA TYR A 185 10.13 -3.14 -19.99
C TYR A 185 10.25 -2.42 -21.33
N GLU A 186 9.54 -1.30 -21.52
CA GLU A 186 9.60 -0.47 -22.74
C GLU A 186 11.03 0.00 -23.03
N VAL A 187 11.76 0.46 -22.02
CA VAL A 187 13.16 0.90 -22.16
C VAL A 187 14.07 -0.27 -22.56
N LEU A 188 13.90 -1.43 -21.93
CA LEU A 188 14.70 -2.62 -22.24
C LEU A 188 14.39 -3.14 -23.65
N ASP A 189 13.15 -3.09 -24.09
CA ASP A 189 12.75 -3.51 -25.44
C ASP A 189 13.31 -2.54 -26.50
N ALA A 190 13.31 -1.25 -26.23
CA ALA A 190 13.93 -0.24 -27.09
C ALA A 190 15.46 -0.48 -27.23
N LEU A 191 16.15 -0.71 -26.11
CA LEU A 191 17.58 -1.03 -26.10
C LEU A 191 17.92 -2.29 -26.91
N ARG A 192 17.09 -3.33 -26.79
CA ARG A 192 17.24 -4.55 -27.61
C ARG A 192 17.10 -4.27 -29.09
N SER A 193 16.13 -3.45 -29.45
CA SER A 193 15.86 -3.08 -30.85
C SER A 193 16.99 -2.25 -31.44
N GLU A 194 17.60 -1.38 -30.63
CA GLU A 194 18.62 -0.42 -31.05
C GLU A 194 20.03 -1.09 -31.19
N HIS A 195 20.36 -1.98 -30.27
CA HIS A 195 21.69 -2.59 -30.20
C HIS A 195 21.76 -4.01 -30.79
N GLY A 196 20.62 -4.58 -31.22
CA GLY A 196 20.58 -5.93 -31.81
C GLY A 196 21.07 -7.03 -30.86
N GLU A 197 21.18 -6.77 -29.57
CA GLU A 197 21.62 -7.71 -28.57
C GLU A 197 20.44 -8.58 -28.10
N ASP A 198 20.72 -9.86 -27.98
CA ASP A 198 19.74 -10.80 -27.43
C ASP A 198 19.78 -10.74 -25.90
N ILE A 199 19.02 -9.82 -25.33
CA ILE A 199 18.85 -9.72 -23.87
C ILE A 199 17.95 -10.88 -23.42
N PRO A 200 18.46 -11.84 -22.64
CA PRO A 200 17.66 -12.97 -22.18
C PRO A 200 16.40 -12.50 -21.42
N GLN A 201 15.28 -13.13 -21.69
CA GLN A 201 14.00 -12.83 -21.01
C GLN A 201 14.11 -12.89 -19.48
N GLY A 202 14.96 -13.78 -18.96
CA GLY A 202 15.23 -13.88 -17.52
C GLY A 202 15.89 -12.64 -16.92
N LEU A 203 16.74 -11.96 -17.70
CA LEU A 203 17.38 -10.71 -17.25
C LEU A 203 16.37 -9.56 -17.11
N ILE A 204 15.40 -9.48 -18.01
CA ILE A 204 14.31 -8.50 -17.93
C ILE A 204 13.54 -8.66 -16.61
N SER A 205 13.22 -9.89 -16.21
CA SER A 205 12.52 -10.18 -14.96
C SER A 205 13.34 -9.83 -13.70
N VAL A 206 14.66 -9.76 -13.80
CA VAL A 206 15.54 -9.35 -12.68
C VAL A 206 15.69 -7.84 -12.60
N LEU A 207 15.60 -7.14 -13.74
CA LEU A 207 15.79 -5.68 -13.81
C LEU A 207 14.50 -4.89 -13.51
N ILE A 208 13.34 -5.54 -13.60
CA ILE A 208 12.04 -4.98 -13.22
C ILE A 208 11.80 -5.15 -11.71
#